data_1627fa27d05ea7aa5a70343143cd59fd
#
_entry.id   1627fa27d05ea7aa5a70343143cd59fd
#
_cell.length_a   1.000
_cell.length_b   1.000
_cell.length_c   1.000
_cell.angle_alpha   90.00
_cell.angle_beta   90.00
_cell.angle_gamma   90.00
#
_symmetry.space_group_name_H-M   'P 1'
#
loop_
_entity.id
_entity.type
_entity.pdbx_description
1 polymer ?
#
loop_
_entity_poly.entity_id
_entity_poly.type
_entity_poly.pdbx_seq_one_letter_code
_entity_poly.pdbx_strand_id
1 'polypeptide(L)'
;VQILADLWNSPEAANTLGTSTTGSSDAAMLGGMAMKWRWRKKMKAAGKPTDKPNMVSGPVQVCWHKFARYWDVELREIPLEGDRLLMTPEEVIKRCDENTIGVVPTLGVTFTCQYEPVKAVSDALDQLQKEKGLDIDIHVDAASGGFLAPFVDPDLQWDFRLPRVKSINSSGHKYGLAPLGCGWVVFRDRADLPDDLIFWVNYLGGNMPTFALSFSRPGGQIIAQYYNFLRLGKEGYRKIQQACYDTAQYLADEIDKLGLFKIIYNGRGGMPAMSWSLKEGIDPGFNLFDLSDRIRSRGWQIAAYSMPPNRQDLVIMRVMVRHGFSRDLANLLVDDLKRCMAYFEKNPVSHKATEAESGGYKHS
;
A
#
# COMPACT_ATOMS: atom_id res chain seq x y z
N VAL A 1 -4.05 6.89 18.33
CA VAL A 1 -5.10 7.20 17.32
C VAL A 1 -5.12 8.70 17.06
N GLN A 2 -5.30 9.56 18.06
CA GLN A 2 -5.44 11.03 17.89
C GLN A 2 -4.26 11.68 17.14
N ILE A 3 -3.02 11.27 17.43
CA ILE A 3 -1.82 11.74 16.71
C ILE A 3 -1.92 11.41 15.21
N LEU A 4 -2.43 10.22 14.86
CA LEU A 4 -2.61 9.81 13.46
C LEU A 4 -3.78 10.54 12.81
N ALA A 5 -4.86 10.76 13.55
CA ALA A 5 -6.00 11.53 13.08
C ALA A 5 -5.59 12.98 12.74
N ASP A 6 -4.80 13.63 13.60
CA ASP A 6 -4.20 14.93 13.32
C ASP A 6 -3.25 14.90 12.12
N LEU A 7 -2.38 13.91 12.06
CA LEU A 7 -1.42 13.73 10.97
C LEU A 7 -2.11 13.54 9.61
N TRP A 8 -3.27 12.89 9.59
CA TRP A 8 -4.07 12.61 8.39
C TRP A 8 -5.24 13.59 8.22
N ASN A 9 -5.15 14.76 8.86
CA ASN A 9 -6.07 15.88 8.70
C ASN A 9 -7.55 15.53 8.97
N SER A 10 -7.83 14.75 10.02
CA SER A 10 -9.21 14.54 10.47
C SER A 10 -9.83 15.88 10.89
N PRO A 11 -11.09 16.16 10.51
CA PRO A 11 -11.78 17.41 10.87
C PRO A 11 -11.87 17.61 12.38
N GLU A 12 -12.02 16.52 13.14
CA GLU A 12 -12.12 16.53 14.61
C GLU A 12 -11.29 15.39 15.20
N ALA A 13 -9.95 15.55 15.19
CA ALA A 13 -9.02 14.51 15.64
C ALA A 13 -9.31 14.00 17.08
N ALA A 14 -9.88 14.84 17.94
CA ALA A 14 -10.26 14.46 19.30
C ALA A 14 -11.39 13.42 19.36
N ASN A 15 -12.31 13.47 18.40
CA ASN A 15 -13.49 12.59 18.31
C ASN A 15 -13.29 11.40 17.36
N THR A 16 -12.12 11.31 16.74
CA THR A 16 -11.77 10.24 15.82
C THR A 16 -11.64 8.90 16.56
N LEU A 17 -12.21 7.86 15.99
CA LEU A 17 -12.03 6.48 16.46
C LEU A 17 -10.99 5.73 15.62
N GLY A 18 -10.39 4.77 16.26
CA GLY A 18 -9.42 3.87 15.61
C GLY A 18 -8.86 2.88 16.61
N THR A 19 -8.05 1.97 16.10
CA THR A 19 -7.35 1.00 16.95
C THR A 19 -6.00 0.62 16.35
N SER A 20 -5.09 0.20 17.23
CA SER A 20 -3.90 -0.52 16.82
C SER A 20 -4.24 -1.96 16.40
N THR A 21 -3.45 -2.50 15.50
CA THR A 21 -3.54 -3.88 15.02
C THR A 21 -2.14 -4.50 14.96
N THR A 22 -2.04 -5.80 14.68
CA THR A 22 -0.73 -6.47 14.51
C THR A 22 -0.02 -6.08 13.20
N GLY A 23 -0.75 -5.45 12.29
CA GLY A 23 -0.25 -4.95 11.02
C GLY A 23 -1.36 -4.38 10.17
N SER A 24 -1.00 -3.81 9.01
CA SER A 24 -1.96 -3.18 8.10
C SER A 24 -2.99 -4.16 7.54
N SER A 25 -2.67 -5.45 7.46
CA SER A 25 -3.63 -6.46 6.97
C SER A 25 -4.86 -6.58 7.88
N ASP A 26 -4.66 -6.63 9.22
CA ASP A 26 -5.77 -6.62 10.18
C ASP A 26 -6.53 -5.29 10.14
N ALA A 27 -5.79 -4.19 9.98
CA ALA A 27 -6.36 -2.86 9.87
C ALA A 27 -7.23 -2.71 8.60
N ALA A 28 -6.79 -3.26 7.47
CA ALA A 28 -7.54 -3.33 6.22
C ALA A 28 -8.84 -4.15 6.39
N MET A 29 -8.79 -5.28 7.10
CA MET A 29 -9.99 -6.08 7.44
C MET A 29 -11.02 -5.23 8.19
N LEU A 30 -10.58 -4.48 9.23
CA LEU A 30 -11.47 -3.63 10.01
C LEU A 30 -12.07 -2.48 9.17
N GLY A 31 -11.27 -1.84 8.32
CA GLY A 31 -11.73 -0.81 7.38
C GLY A 31 -12.74 -1.35 6.38
N GLY A 32 -12.46 -2.50 5.79
CA GLY A 32 -13.33 -3.20 4.85
C GLY A 32 -14.67 -3.62 5.49
N MET A 33 -14.63 -4.17 6.71
CA MET A 33 -15.85 -4.50 7.45
C MET A 33 -16.70 -3.26 7.70
N ALA A 34 -16.10 -2.16 8.14
CA ALA A 34 -16.83 -0.92 8.37
C ALA A 34 -17.49 -0.39 7.07
N MET A 35 -16.80 -0.46 5.92
CA MET A 35 -17.38 -0.13 4.61
C MET A 35 -18.59 -1.03 4.32
N LYS A 36 -18.46 -2.34 4.45
CA LYS A 36 -19.53 -3.30 4.19
C LYS A 36 -20.75 -3.04 5.09
N TRP A 37 -20.54 -2.79 6.40
CA TRP A 37 -21.63 -2.52 7.33
C TRP A 37 -22.32 -1.18 7.09
N ARG A 38 -21.59 -0.10 6.72
CA ARG A 38 -22.19 1.17 6.30
C ARG A 38 -23.07 1.01 5.06
N TRP A 39 -22.54 0.36 4.02
CA TRP A 39 -23.31 0.02 2.82
C TRP A 39 -24.57 -0.79 3.15
N ARG A 40 -24.41 -1.87 3.93
CA ARG A 40 -25.51 -2.74 4.36
C ARG A 40 -26.60 -1.96 5.10
N LYS A 41 -26.24 -1.02 5.97
CA LYS A 41 -27.17 -0.15 6.68
C LYS A 41 -27.93 0.75 5.70
N LYS A 42 -27.25 1.36 4.72
CA LYS A 42 -27.87 2.17 3.65
C LYS A 42 -28.86 1.34 2.83
N MET A 43 -28.46 0.14 2.39
CA MET A 43 -29.31 -0.76 1.58
C MET A 43 -30.55 -1.21 2.35
N LYS A 44 -30.40 -1.64 3.60
CA LYS A 44 -31.54 -2.01 4.45
C LYS A 44 -32.51 -0.85 4.66
N ALA A 45 -32.01 0.35 4.91
CA ALA A 45 -32.87 1.55 5.06
C ALA A 45 -33.64 1.88 3.77
N ALA A 46 -33.07 1.54 2.60
CA ALA A 46 -33.73 1.69 1.30
C ALA A 46 -34.62 0.49 0.90
N GLY A 47 -34.77 -0.53 1.76
CA GLY A 47 -35.51 -1.76 1.46
C GLY A 47 -34.90 -2.63 0.38
N LYS A 48 -33.60 -2.50 0.14
CA LYS A 48 -32.84 -3.22 -0.89
C LYS A 48 -32.11 -4.45 -0.33
N PRO A 49 -31.84 -5.49 -1.16
CA PRO A 49 -31.09 -6.66 -0.76
C PRO A 49 -29.63 -6.31 -0.42
N THR A 50 -28.97 -7.14 0.40
CA THR A 50 -27.60 -6.93 0.89
C THR A 50 -26.70 -8.14 0.65
N ASP A 51 -27.02 -8.99 -0.31
CA ASP A 51 -26.44 -10.29 -0.58
C ASP A 51 -25.34 -10.28 -1.64
N LYS A 52 -25.16 -9.16 -2.38
CA LYS A 52 -24.19 -9.05 -3.46
C LYS A 52 -23.26 -7.84 -3.32
N PRO A 53 -22.56 -7.69 -2.19
CA PRO A 53 -21.61 -6.59 -2.03
C PRO A 53 -20.43 -6.74 -2.97
N ASN A 54 -19.98 -5.64 -3.57
CA ASN A 54 -18.74 -5.59 -4.33
C ASN A 54 -17.85 -4.42 -3.87
N MET A 55 -16.58 -4.51 -4.19
CA MET A 55 -15.57 -3.50 -3.87
C MET A 55 -14.68 -3.26 -5.09
N VAL A 56 -14.36 -2.01 -5.37
CA VAL A 56 -13.49 -1.62 -6.48
C VAL A 56 -12.10 -1.28 -5.97
N SER A 57 -11.07 -1.81 -6.62
CA SER A 57 -9.67 -1.52 -6.29
C SER A 57 -8.78 -1.49 -7.54
N GLY A 58 -7.59 -0.89 -7.42
CA GLY A 58 -6.48 -1.15 -8.32
C GLY A 58 -5.75 -2.45 -7.98
N PRO A 59 -4.50 -2.62 -8.40
CA PRO A 59 -3.68 -3.78 -8.06
C PRO A 59 -3.32 -3.76 -6.57
N VAL A 60 -4.04 -4.55 -5.77
CA VAL A 60 -3.96 -4.55 -4.32
C VAL A 60 -3.03 -5.62 -3.76
N GLN A 61 -2.64 -5.44 -2.52
CA GLN A 61 -1.96 -6.45 -1.73
C GLN A 61 -2.94 -7.57 -1.35
N VAL A 62 -2.43 -8.80 -1.19
CA VAL A 62 -3.23 -10.01 -0.94
C VAL A 62 -4.21 -9.92 0.25
N CYS A 63 -4.01 -8.99 1.19
CA CYS A 63 -4.96 -8.80 2.29
C CYS A 63 -6.36 -8.42 1.80
N TRP A 64 -6.48 -7.68 0.69
CA TRP A 64 -7.77 -7.32 0.11
C TRP A 64 -8.43 -8.50 -0.61
N HIS A 65 -7.65 -9.38 -1.27
CA HIS A 65 -8.16 -10.65 -1.79
C HIS A 65 -8.67 -11.55 -0.65
N LYS A 66 -7.94 -11.59 0.49
CA LYS A 66 -8.41 -12.30 1.69
C LYS A 66 -9.68 -11.66 2.26
N PHE A 67 -9.72 -10.32 2.37
CA PHE A 67 -10.93 -9.62 2.81
C PHE A 67 -12.13 -10.00 1.93
N ALA A 68 -12.01 -9.89 0.63
CA ALA A 68 -13.06 -10.22 -0.32
C ALA A 68 -13.58 -11.65 -0.11
N ARG A 69 -12.68 -12.61 0.01
CA ARG A 69 -13.02 -14.03 0.21
C ARG A 69 -13.63 -14.32 1.58
N TYR A 70 -13.06 -13.77 2.66
CA TYR A 70 -13.51 -14.06 4.02
C TYR A 70 -14.86 -13.42 4.36
N TRP A 71 -15.14 -12.28 3.74
CA TRP A 71 -16.35 -11.50 4.01
C TRP A 71 -17.37 -11.57 2.88
N ASP A 72 -17.18 -12.45 1.91
CA ASP A 72 -18.10 -12.67 0.79
C ASP A 72 -18.43 -11.35 0.07
N VAL A 73 -17.38 -10.71 -0.45
CA VAL A 73 -17.42 -9.47 -1.22
C VAL A 73 -16.80 -9.74 -2.59
N GLU A 74 -17.49 -9.40 -3.68
CA GLU A 74 -16.92 -9.42 -5.01
C GLU A 74 -15.81 -8.37 -5.12
N LEU A 75 -14.58 -8.79 -5.41
CA LEU A 75 -13.49 -7.85 -5.68
C LEU A 75 -13.44 -7.54 -7.18
N ARG A 76 -13.76 -6.29 -7.52
CA ARG A 76 -13.68 -5.74 -8.88
C ARG A 76 -12.34 -5.04 -9.04
N GLU A 77 -11.29 -5.84 -9.19
CA GLU A 77 -9.95 -5.32 -9.42
C GLU A 77 -9.83 -4.76 -10.83
N ILE A 78 -9.27 -3.55 -10.96
CA ILE A 78 -9.02 -2.88 -12.23
C ILE A 78 -7.81 -3.57 -12.88
N PRO A 79 -7.98 -4.23 -14.04
CA PRO A 79 -6.88 -4.92 -14.69
C PRO A 79 -5.82 -3.93 -15.17
N LEU A 80 -4.55 -4.34 -15.16
CA LEU A 80 -3.48 -3.57 -15.78
C LEU A 80 -3.62 -3.58 -17.30
N GLU A 81 -3.19 -2.52 -17.99
CA GLU A 81 -3.31 -2.43 -19.45
C GLU A 81 -2.25 -1.48 -20.02
N GLY A 82 -1.41 -1.97 -20.94
CA GLY A 82 -0.34 -1.17 -21.53
C GLY A 82 0.55 -0.55 -20.45
N ASP A 83 0.69 0.77 -20.47
CA ASP A 83 1.45 1.51 -19.47
C ASP A 83 0.63 1.94 -18.23
N ARG A 84 -0.67 1.61 -18.22
CA ARG A 84 -1.54 1.88 -17.08
C ARG A 84 -1.37 0.80 -16.01
N LEU A 85 -0.57 1.10 -15.01
CA LEU A 85 -0.21 0.21 -13.90
C LEU A 85 -0.92 0.56 -12.59
N LEU A 86 -1.85 1.52 -12.60
CA LEU A 86 -2.63 2.02 -11.47
C LEU A 86 -4.11 2.09 -11.84
N MET A 87 -4.97 2.28 -10.83
CA MET A 87 -6.36 2.65 -11.10
C MET A 87 -6.45 4.05 -11.70
N THR A 88 -7.49 4.28 -12.48
CA THR A 88 -7.89 5.62 -12.93
C THR A 88 -9.34 5.91 -12.54
N PRO A 89 -9.74 7.18 -12.41
CA PRO A 89 -11.12 7.54 -12.09
C PRO A 89 -12.14 6.91 -13.04
N GLU A 90 -11.84 6.88 -14.34
CA GLU A 90 -12.73 6.32 -15.38
C GLU A 90 -12.95 4.83 -15.19
N GLU A 91 -11.88 4.08 -14.88
CA GLU A 91 -11.95 2.64 -14.65
C GLU A 91 -12.66 2.31 -13.32
N VAL A 92 -12.53 3.17 -12.31
CA VAL A 92 -13.29 3.06 -11.06
C VAL A 92 -14.79 3.20 -11.33
N ILE A 93 -15.21 4.27 -12.01
CA ILE A 93 -16.62 4.57 -12.26
C ILE A 93 -17.31 3.48 -13.09
N LYS A 94 -16.62 2.91 -14.08
CA LYS A 94 -17.13 1.79 -14.91
C LYS A 94 -17.52 0.56 -14.08
N ARG A 95 -16.89 0.37 -12.90
CA ARG A 95 -17.06 -0.81 -12.02
C ARG A 95 -17.96 -0.55 -10.82
N CYS A 96 -18.36 0.70 -10.61
CA CYS A 96 -19.22 1.08 -9.49
C CYS A 96 -20.69 0.88 -9.84
N ASP A 97 -21.44 0.31 -8.90
CA ASP A 97 -22.89 0.19 -8.93
C ASP A 97 -23.51 0.38 -7.53
N GLU A 98 -24.79 0.13 -7.37
CA GLU A 98 -25.50 0.25 -6.08
C GLU A 98 -25.01 -0.75 -5.01
N ASN A 99 -24.37 -1.85 -5.43
CA ASN A 99 -23.82 -2.87 -4.54
C ASN A 99 -22.37 -2.59 -4.14
N THR A 100 -21.78 -1.50 -4.62
CA THR A 100 -20.41 -1.13 -4.30
C THR A 100 -20.32 -0.61 -2.87
N ILE A 101 -19.63 -1.36 -2.01
CA ILE A 101 -19.43 -0.99 -0.60
C ILE A 101 -18.43 0.16 -0.44
N GLY A 102 -17.51 0.29 -1.38
CA GLY A 102 -16.49 1.33 -1.40
C GLY A 102 -15.42 1.09 -2.45
N VAL A 103 -14.55 2.09 -2.60
CA VAL A 103 -13.35 2.06 -3.43
C VAL A 103 -12.12 2.07 -2.53
N VAL A 104 -11.11 1.27 -2.89
CA VAL A 104 -9.86 1.13 -2.12
C VAL A 104 -8.66 1.53 -2.97
N PRO A 105 -8.33 2.83 -3.03
CA PRO A 105 -7.05 3.27 -3.58
C PRO A 105 -5.91 2.97 -2.60
N THR A 106 -4.74 2.63 -3.16
CA THR A 106 -3.54 2.30 -2.39
C THR A 106 -2.53 3.45 -2.45
N LEU A 107 -2.17 3.99 -1.30
CA LEU A 107 -1.10 4.98 -1.18
C LEU A 107 0.26 4.28 -1.06
N GLY A 108 0.76 3.81 -2.20
CA GLY A 108 1.96 2.99 -2.33
C GLY A 108 1.67 1.57 -2.76
N VAL A 109 1.31 1.40 -4.03
CA VAL A 109 1.00 0.11 -4.65
C VAL A 109 2.16 -0.86 -4.49
N THR A 110 1.86 -2.08 -4.06
CA THR A 110 2.86 -3.12 -3.76
C THR A 110 3.78 -3.40 -4.95
N PHE A 111 3.26 -3.37 -6.16
CA PHE A 111 4.00 -3.77 -7.37
C PHE A 111 4.91 -2.65 -7.87
N THR A 112 4.40 -1.44 -8.04
CA THR A 112 5.11 -0.31 -8.65
C THR A 112 5.58 0.76 -7.67
N CYS A 113 5.13 0.74 -6.43
CA CYS A 113 5.41 1.73 -5.37
C CYS A 113 4.77 3.11 -5.55
N GLN A 114 4.03 3.33 -6.62
CA GLN A 114 3.36 4.60 -6.93
C GLN A 114 2.15 4.82 -6.02
N TYR A 115 1.73 6.07 -5.88
CA TYR A 115 0.48 6.43 -5.22
C TYR A 115 -0.66 6.42 -6.24
N GLU A 116 -1.77 5.79 -5.90
CA GLU A 116 -2.99 5.89 -6.68
C GLU A 116 -3.68 7.25 -6.47
N PRO A 117 -4.43 7.75 -7.46
CA PRO A 117 -4.90 9.14 -7.49
C PRO A 117 -6.16 9.35 -6.62
N VAL A 118 -6.02 9.28 -5.29
CA VAL A 118 -7.15 9.30 -4.33
C VAL A 118 -8.07 10.50 -4.56
N LYS A 119 -7.49 11.71 -4.73
CA LYS A 119 -8.29 12.92 -4.95
C LYS A 119 -9.11 12.83 -6.25
N ALA A 120 -8.48 12.45 -7.34
CA ALA A 120 -9.19 12.36 -8.63
C ALA A 120 -10.30 11.29 -8.60
N VAL A 121 -10.07 10.17 -7.89
CA VAL A 121 -11.10 9.15 -7.65
C VAL A 121 -12.24 9.73 -6.79
N SER A 122 -11.92 10.48 -5.74
CA SER A 122 -12.94 11.14 -4.91
C SER A 122 -13.80 12.12 -5.72
N ASP A 123 -13.17 12.97 -6.53
CA ASP A 123 -13.88 13.96 -7.39
C ASP A 123 -14.80 13.25 -8.39
N ALA A 124 -14.33 12.14 -8.98
CA ALA A 124 -15.12 11.34 -9.92
C ALA A 124 -16.31 10.65 -9.24
N LEU A 125 -16.15 10.17 -8.02
CA LEU A 125 -17.26 9.62 -7.23
C LEU A 125 -18.26 10.70 -6.81
N ASP A 126 -17.83 11.96 -6.58
CA ASP A 126 -18.73 13.09 -6.34
C ASP A 126 -19.58 13.38 -7.57
N GLN A 127 -19.00 13.29 -8.76
CA GLN A 127 -19.72 13.44 -10.01
C GLN A 127 -20.70 12.29 -10.24
N LEU A 128 -20.26 11.05 -9.99
CA LEU A 128 -21.11 9.84 -10.09
C LEU A 128 -22.35 9.93 -9.17
N GLN A 129 -22.17 10.46 -7.96
CA GLN A 129 -23.29 10.67 -7.04
C GLN A 129 -24.27 11.70 -7.58
N LYS A 130 -23.80 12.81 -8.16
CA LYS A 130 -24.68 13.84 -8.76
C LYS A 130 -25.46 13.29 -9.96
N GLU A 131 -24.83 12.46 -10.77
CA GLU A 131 -25.42 11.93 -12.01
C GLU A 131 -26.34 10.73 -11.79
N LYS A 132 -25.96 9.83 -10.87
CA LYS A 132 -26.62 8.52 -10.69
C LYS A 132 -27.14 8.27 -9.28
N GLY A 133 -26.90 9.18 -8.33
CA GLY A 133 -27.29 9.00 -6.93
C GLY A 133 -26.45 7.95 -6.16
N LEU A 134 -25.35 7.49 -6.73
CA LEU A 134 -24.48 6.48 -6.12
C LEU A 134 -23.52 7.13 -5.12
N ASP A 135 -23.84 7.04 -3.84
CA ASP A 135 -23.00 7.55 -2.74
C ASP A 135 -22.05 6.44 -2.25
N ILE A 136 -20.81 6.45 -2.76
CA ILE A 136 -19.79 5.43 -2.54
C ILE A 136 -18.64 6.00 -1.72
N ASP A 137 -18.25 5.30 -0.65
CA ASP A 137 -17.18 5.66 0.27
C ASP A 137 -15.80 5.27 -0.28
N ILE A 138 -14.76 5.90 0.27
CA ILE A 138 -13.36 5.53 0.05
C ILE A 138 -12.75 5.04 1.36
N HIS A 139 -12.04 3.93 1.29
CA HIS A 139 -11.04 3.52 2.28
C HIS A 139 -9.66 3.60 1.65
N VAL A 140 -8.73 4.32 2.25
CA VAL A 140 -7.36 4.43 1.72
C VAL A 140 -6.46 3.39 2.37
N ASP A 141 -5.94 2.47 1.56
CA ASP A 141 -4.85 1.60 2.01
C ASP A 141 -3.53 2.37 1.95
N ALA A 142 -3.20 3.00 3.07
CA ALA A 142 -1.95 3.75 3.24
C ALA A 142 -0.90 2.96 4.02
N ALA A 143 -0.85 1.63 3.81
CA ALA A 143 0.05 0.73 4.54
C ALA A 143 1.49 1.24 4.58
N SER A 144 1.96 1.83 3.50
CA SER A 144 3.29 2.45 3.41
C SER A 144 3.21 3.97 3.41
N GLY A 145 2.36 4.56 2.55
CA GLY A 145 2.29 5.99 2.30
C GLY A 145 1.78 6.82 3.47
N GLY A 146 1.02 6.23 4.40
CA GLY A 146 0.46 6.94 5.55
C GLY A 146 1.49 7.54 6.51
N PHE A 147 2.73 7.02 6.50
CA PHE A 147 3.88 7.58 7.24
C PHE A 147 4.94 8.19 6.33
N LEU A 148 4.59 8.48 5.07
CA LEU A 148 5.45 9.13 4.09
C LEU A 148 4.84 10.46 3.63
N ALA A 149 3.69 10.40 2.96
CA ALA A 149 3.05 11.55 2.34
C ALA A 149 2.86 12.74 3.31
N PRO A 150 2.40 12.57 4.57
CA PRO A 150 2.21 13.70 5.47
C PRO A 150 3.50 14.49 5.78
N PHE A 151 4.66 13.88 5.60
CA PHE A 151 5.95 14.49 5.94
C PHE A 151 6.70 15.06 4.73
N VAL A 152 6.55 14.44 3.55
CA VAL A 152 7.33 14.78 2.34
C VAL A 152 6.47 15.45 1.26
N ASP A 153 5.18 15.12 1.23
CA ASP A 153 4.18 15.66 0.29
C ASP A 153 2.94 16.16 1.04
N PRO A 154 3.06 17.13 1.97
CA PRO A 154 1.95 17.55 2.85
C PRO A 154 0.75 18.13 2.09
N ASP A 155 0.97 18.64 0.87
CA ASP A 155 -0.08 19.21 0.02
C ASP A 155 -0.87 18.14 -0.77
N LEU A 156 -0.34 16.92 -0.87
CA LEU A 156 -1.03 15.81 -1.52
C LEU A 156 -2.33 15.47 -0.79
N GLN A 157 -3.46 15.62 -1.47
CA GLN A 157 -4.78 15.31 -0.92
C GLN A 157 -5.11 13.84 -1.14
N TRP A 158 -5.04 13.06 -0.09
CA TRP A 158 -5.33 11.61 -0.09
C TRP A 158 -6.05 11.15 1.18
N ASP A 159 -6.11 12.02 2.18
CA ASP A 159 -6.48 11.75 3.56
C ASP A 159 -7.88 12.30 3.90
N PHE A 160 -8.16 12.49 5.18
CA PHE A 160 -9.44 12.97 5.68
C PHE A 160 -9.85 14.39 5.25
N ARG A 161 -8.99 15.12 4.54
CA ARG A 161 -9.41 16.34 3.82
C ARG A 161 -10.45 16.04 2.74
N LEU A 162 -10.48 14.80 2.23
CA LEU A 162 -11.47 14.35 1.26
C LEU A 162 -12.67 13.73 2.02
N PRO A 163 -13.89 14.29 1.92
CA PRO A 163 -15.06 13.83 2.70
C PRO A 163 -15.46 12.37 2.45
N ARG A 164 -15.13 11.82 1.26
CA ARG A 164 -15.37 10.40 0.92
C ARG A 164 -14.41 9.43 1.58
N VAL A 165 -13.27 9.89 2.03
CA VAL A 165 -12.33 9.05 2.78
C VAL A 165 -12.88 8.85 4.19
N LYS A 166 -13.46 7.68 4.45
CA LYS A 166 -14.11 7.33 5.72
C LYS A 166 -13.17 6.62 6.68
N SER A 167 -12.16 5.94 6.14
CA SER A 167 -11.17 5.24 6.95
C SER A 167 -9.84 5.11 6.22
N ILE A 168 -8.77 4.99 6.99
CA ILE A 168 -7.40 4.82 6.52
C ILE A 168 -6.75 3.73 7.35
N ASN A 169 -6.05 2.78 6.68
CA ASN A 169 -5.14 1.88 7.36
C ASN A 169 -3.68 2.21 7.08
N SER A 170 -2.79 1.93 8.03
CA SER A 170 -1.35 2.08 7.84
C SER A 170 -0.55 1.09 8.68
N SER A 171 0.67 0.76 8.21
CA SER A 171 1.64 -0.05 8.95
C SER A 171 2.61 0.84 9.72
N GLY A 172 2.47 0.87 11.03
CA GLY A 172 3.42 1.56 11.90
C GLY A 172 4.84 0.98 11.83
N HIS A 173 4.94 -0.32 11.54
CA HIS A 173 6.22 -1.04 11.42
C HIS A 173 6.91 -0.92 10.04
N LYS A 174 6.31 -0.20 9.08
CA LYS A 174 6.97 0.14 7.81
C LYS A 174 7.69 1.48 7.97
N TYR A 175 7.14 2.54 7.42
CA TYR A 175 7.71 3.88 7.51
C TYR A 175 7.34 4.65 8.78
N GLY A 176 6.46 4.07 9.63
CA GLY A 176 6.19 4.59 10.98
C GLY A 176 7.29 4.31 12.00
N LEU A 177 8.36 3.60 11.61
CA LEU A 177 9.57 3.35 12.40
C LEU A 177 9.33 2.54 13.69
N ALA A 178 8.20 1.86 13.82
CA ALA A 178 7.95 0.92 14.91
C ALA A 178 8.56 -0.46 14.62
N PRO A 179 8.85 -1.27 15.63
CA PRO A 179 9.14 -2.68 15.45
C PRO A 179 7.98 -3.43 14.79
N LEU A 180 8.27 -4.56 14.14
CA LEU A 180 7.26 -5.40 13.48
C LEU A 180 6.15 -5.80 14.46
N GLY A 181 4.90 -5.79 13.97
CA GLY A 181 3.72 -6.07 14.78
C GLY A 181 2.91 -4.82 15.17
N CYS A 182 3.01 -3.74 14.39
CA CYS A 182 2.28 -2.49 14.60
C CYS A 182 1.57 -2.05 13.33
N GLY A 183 0.26 -1.99 13.38
CA GLY A 183 -0.62 -1.42 12.36
C GLY A 183 -1.70 -0.56 12.97
N TRP A 184 -2.39 0.21 12.15
CA TRP A 184 -3.40 1.17 12.56
C TRP A 184 -4.55 1.20 11.56
N VAL A 185 -5.77 1.28 12.08
CA VAL A 185 -6.94 1.76 11.35
C VAL A 185 -7.50 2.98 12.08
N VAL A 186 -7.80 4.03 11.33
CA VAL A 186 -8.39 5.27 11.84
C VAL A 186 -9.61 5.59 10.97
N PHE A 187 -10.69 5.96 11.62
CA PHE A 187 -11.93 6.42 10.97
C PHE A 187 -11.97 7.95 11.00
N ARG A 188 -12.52 8.55 9.95
CA ARG A 188 -12.63 10.01 9.84
C ARG A 188 -13.49 10.61 10.96
N ASP A 189 -14.59 9.93 11.27
CA ASP A 189 -15.58 10.34 12.26
C ASP A 189 -16.06 9.12 13.06
N ARG A 190 -16.62 9.37 14.25
CA ARG A 190 -17.26 8.33 15.06
C ARG A 190 -18.37 7.59 14.29
N ALA A 191 -19.14 8.33 13.49
CA ALA A 191 -20.24 7.78 12.71
C ALA A 191 -19.79 6.85 11.57
N ASP A 192 -18.50 6.91 11.18
CA ASP A 192 -17.96 6.06 10.12
C ASP A 192 -17.63 4.64 10.61
N LEU A 193 -17.60 4.39 11.93
CA LEU A 193 -17.55 3.06 12.52
C LEU A 193 -18.96 2.62 12.96
N PRO A 194 -19.62 1.67 12.28
CA PRO A 194 -20.93 1.17 12.66
C PRO A 194 -20.96 0.56 14.06
N ASP A 195 -22.00 0.88 14.84
CA ASP A 195 -22.17 0.37 16.21
C ASP A 195 -22.26 -1.17 16.25
N ASP A 196 -22.79 -1.81 15.21
CA ASP A 196 -22.89 -3.26 15.07
C ASP A 196 -21.51 -3.96 15.11
N LEU A 197 -20.41 -3.24 14.89
CA LEU A 197 -19.05 -3.75 14.94
C LEU A 197 -18.36 -3.50 16.29
N ILE A 198 -19.05 -2.82 17.23
CA ILE A 198 -18.53 -2.53 18.57
C ILE A 198 -19.10 -3.54 19.56
N PHE A 199 -18.20 -4.33 20.17
CA PHE A 199 -18.53 -5.31 21.19
C PHE A 199 -18.20 -4.75 22.57
N TRP A 200 -19.03 -5.02 23.55
CA TRP A 200 -18.86 -4.56 24.92
C TRP A 200 -18.50 -5.72 25.82
N VAL A 201 -17.44 -5.57 26.61
CA VAL A 201 -17.01 -6.56 27.62
C VAL A 201 -16.97 -5.91 28.99
N ASN A 202 -17.40 -6.65 30.02
CA ASN A 202 -17.53 -6.12 31.39
C ASN A 202 -16.69 -6.87 32.45
N TYR A 203 -16.11 -8.02 32.09
CA TYR A 203 -15.36 -8.88 33.02
C TYR A 203 -13.95 -8.35 33.35
N LEU A 204 -13.53 -7.24 32.78
CA LEU A 204 -12.23 -6.59 33.05
C LEU A 204 -12.33 -5.42 34.06
N GLY A 205 -13.42 -5.33 34.82
CA GLY A 205 -13.60 -4.31 35.84
C GLY A 205 -14.31 -3.03 35.37
N GLY A 206 -14.98 -3.08 34.22
CA GLY A 206 -15.77 -1.98 33.66
C GLY A 206 -16.35 -2.34 32.30
N ASN A 207 -17.30 -1.56 31.83
CA ASN A 207 -17.88 -1.76 30.50
C ASN A 207 -16.94 -1.16 29.44
N MET A 208 -16.26 -2.02 28.66
CA MET A 208 -15.20 -1.64 27.75
C MET A 208 -15.58 -1.99 26.31
N PRO A 209 -15.58 -1.00 25.39
CA PRO A 209 -15.83 -1.25 23.97
C PRO A 209 -14.59 -1.83 23.28
N THR A 210 -14.79 -2.75 22.35
CA THR A 210 -13.75 -3.27 21.44
C THR A 210 -14.33 -3.54 20.06
N PHE A 211 -13.56 -3.27 19.00
CA PHE A 211 -13.87 -3.65 17.62
C PHE A 211 -12.66 -4.28 16.91
N ALA A 212 -11.57 -4.49 17.62
CA ALA A 212 -10.38 -5.14 17.07
C ALA A 212 -10.65 -6.63 16.76
N LEU A 213 -9.99 -7.16 15.71
CA LEU A 213 -10.09 -8.59 15.35
C LEU A 213 -9.52 -9.47 16.45
N SER A 214 -8.35 -9.12 16.99
CA SER A 214 -7.68 -9.83 18.07
C SER A 214 -7.84 -9.07 19.39
N PHE A 215 -8.22 -9.79 20.47
CA PHE A 215 -8.38 -9.18 21.77
C PHE A 215 -7.02 -8.79 22.37
N SER A 216 -6.15 -9.78 22.62
CA SER A 216 -4.78 -9.53 23.10
C SER A 216 -3.86 -9.22 21.93
N ARG A 217 -3.12 -8.11 22.03
CA ARG A 217 -2.22 -7.62 20.98
C ARG A 217 -0.90 -7.14 21.57
N PRO A 218 0.20 -7.11 20.77
CA PRO A 218 1.47 -6.56 21.22
C PRO A 218 1.34 -5.07 21.59
N GLY A 219 1.71 -4.70 22.81
CA GLY A 219 1.68 -3.31 23.28
C GLY A 219 3.02 -2.60 23.16
N GLY A 220 4.14 -3.33 23.25
CA GLY A 220 5.48 -2.76 23.21
C GLY A 220 5.78 -1.97 21.93
N GLN A 221 5.30 -2.46 20.78
CA GLN A 221 5.45 -1.79 19.48
C GLN A 221 4.70 -0.45 19.41
N ILE A 222 3.54 -0.38 20.06
CA ILE A 222 2.74 0.84 20.14
C ILE A 222 3.47 1.89 20.98
N ILE A 223 4.04 1.46 22.12
CA ILE A 223 4.84 2.33 23.01
C ILE A 223 6.09 2.81 22.27
N ALA A 224 6.79 1.93 21.53
CA ALA A 224 7.96 2.28 20.72
C ALA A 224 7.62 3.32 19.65
N GLN A 225 6.47 3.17 18.95
CA GLN A 225 6.03 4.15 17.97
C GLN A 225 5.65 5.49 18.62
N TYR A 226 4.96 5.46 19.76
CA TYR A 226 4.64 6.67 20.53
C TYR A 226 5.91 7.41 20.98
N TYR A 227 6.92 6.67 21.46
CA TYR A 227 8.23 7.24 21.78
C TYR A 227 8.86 7.94 20.56
N ASN A 228 8.80 7.31 19.38
CA ASN A 228 9.32 7.90 18.14
C ASN A 228 8.55 9.18 17.77
N PHE A 229 7.23 9.23 17.93
CA PHE A 229 6.48 10.46 17.70
C PHE A 229 6.93 11.60 18.60
N LEU A 230 7.13 11.33 19.90
CA LEU A 230 7.58 12.35 20.86
C LEU A 230 9.04 12.77 20.60
N ARG A 231 9.91 11.81 20.32
CA ARG A 231 11.35 12.06 20.12
C ARG A 231 11.65 12.78 18.80
N LEU A 232 11.05 12.35 17.71
CA LEU A 232 11.36 12.83 16.37
C LEU A 232 10.48 14.01 15.97
N GLY A 233 9.23 14.02 16.38
CA GLY A 233 8.24 14.98 15.92
C GLY A 233 8.07 14.97 14.41
N LYS A 234 7.29 15.91 13.87
CA LYS A 234 7.06 16.03 12.42
C LYS A 234 8.38 16.26 11.65
N GLU A 235 9.26 17.10 12.19
CA GLU A 235 10.53 17.44 11.53
C GLU A 235 11.51 16.25 11.48
N GLY A 236 11.62 15.47 12.55
CA GLY A 236 12.48 14.28 12.57
C GLY A 236 12.01 13.22 11.58
N TYR A 237 10.69 12.95 11.53
CA TYR A 237 10.11 12.07 10.51
C TYR A 237 10.37 12.59 9.10
N ARG A 238 10.14 13.90 8.85
CA ARG A 238 10.39 14.54 7.56
C ARG A 238 11.84 14.31 7.09
N LYS A 239 12.82 14.56 7.95
CA LYS A 239 14.25 14.37 7.63
C LYS A 239 14.58 12.93 7.29
N ILE A 240 14.08 11.98 8.07
CA ILE A 240 14.32 10.54 7.85
C ILE A 240 13.68 10.10 6.53
N GLN A 241 12.43 10.47 6.27
CA GLN A 241 11.74 10.07 5.05
C GLN A 241 12.36 10.74 3.82
N GLN A 242 12.71 12.04 3.91
CA GLN A 242 13.38 12.74 2.81
C GLN A 242 14.71 12.07 2.44
N ALA A 243 15.52 11.67 3.41
CA ALA A 243 16.77 10.96 3.14
C ALA A 243 16.54 9.62 2.41
N CYS A 244 15.42 8.93 2.71
CA CYS A 244 15.04 7.73 1.97
C CYS A 244 14.68 8.06 0.51
N TYR A 245 13.92 9.14 0.26
CA TYR A 245 13.59 9.57 -1.09
C TYR A 245 14.81 10.00 -1.89
N ASP A 246 15.69 10.80 -1.30
CA ASP A 246 16.93 11.26 -1.96
C ASP A 246 17.82 10.07 -2.36
N THR A 247 17.89 9.05 -1.50
CA THR A 247 18.64 7.83 -1.80
C THR A 247 17.96 6.97 -2.88
N ALA A 248 16.62 6.88 -2.87
CA ALA A 248 15.87 6.10 -3.87
C ALA A 248 16.00 6.73 -5.26
N GLN A 249 15.86 8.05 -5.36
CA GLN A 249 16.01 8.78 -6.62
C GLN A 249 17.44 8.66 -7.17
N TYR A 250 18.43 8.82 -6.31
CA TYR A 250 19.82 8.61 -6.70
C TYR A 250 20.06 7.20 -7.24
N LEU A 251 19.55 6.19 -6.54
CA LEU A 251 19.69 4.80 -6.98
C LEU A 251 19.02 4.56 -8.33
N ALA A 252 17.86 5.16 -8.57
CA ALA A 252 17.17 5.07 -9.85
C ALA A 252 18.01 5.70 -10.98
N ASP A 253 18.58 6.88 -10.74
CA ASP A 253 19.44 7.56 -11.70
C ASP A 253 20.72 6.76 -12.03
N GLU A 254 21.31 6.13 -11.02
CA GLU A 254 22.53 5.29 -11.22
C GLU A 254 22.21 3.99 -11.96
N ILE A 255 21.06 3.35 -11.70
CA ILE A 255 20.65 2.14 -12.42
C ILE A 255 20.27 2.46 -13.86
N ASP A 256 19.63 3.59 -14.13
CA ASP A 256 19.31 4.03 -15.50
C ASP A 256 20.59 4.20 -16.34
N LYS A 257 21.66 4.75 -15.76
CA LYS A 257 22.97 4.91 -16.41
C LYS A 257 23.63 3.60 -16.84
N LEU A 258 23.19 2.46 -16.28
CA LEU A 258 23.70 1.14 -16.70
C LEU A 258 23.25 0.76 -18.12
N GLY A 259 22.26 1.44 -18.68
CA GLY A 259 21.88 1.38 -20.08
C GLY A 259 20.97 0.21 -20.47
N LEU A 260 20.91 -0.88 -19.70
CA LEU A 260 20.12 -2.09 -19.99
C LEU A 260 18.68 -2.02 -19.47
N PHE A 261 18.42 -1.13 -18.51
CA PHE A 261 17.17 -1.11 -17.76
C PHE A 261 16.24 0.03 -18.20
N LYS A 262 14.94 -0.24 -18.19
CA LYS A 262 13.85 0.75 -18.26
C LYS A 262 13.37 1.00 -16.84
N ILE A 263 13.50 2.22 -16.35
CA ILE A 263 12.98 2.59 -15.03
C ILE A 263 11.45 2.66 -15.12
N ILE A 264 10.77 1.84 -14.34
CA ILE A 264 9.31 1.81 -14.22
C ILE A 264 8.83 2.85 -13.20
N TYR A 265 9.58 2.97 -12.09
CA TYR A 265 9.32 3.96 -11.06
C TYR A 265 10.65 4.46 -10.47
N ASN A 266 10.79 5.77 -10.32
CA ASN A 266 12.04 6.45 -9.98
C ASN A 266 12.05 7.11 -8.58
N GLY A 267 11.09 6.78 -7.72
CA GLY A 267 10.98 7.36 -6.37
C GLY A 267 10.25 8.71 -6.30
N ARG A 268 9.52 9.12 -7.35
CA ARG A 268 8.75 10.38 -7.36
C ARG A 268 7.26 10.11 -7.51
N GLY A 269 6.44 10.77 -6.69
CA GLY A 269 4.99 10.57 -6.69
C GLY A 269 4.54 9.22 -6.14
N GLY A 270 5.26 8.70 -5.16
CA GLY A 270 4.99 7.41 -4.51
C GLY A 270 5.91 7.18 -3.33
N MET A 271 6.26 5.94 -3.07
CA MET A 271 7.15 5.55 -1.96
C MET A 271 8.62 5.83 -2.27
N PRO A 272 9.53 5.94 -1.27
CA PRO A 272 10.97 6.00 -1.47
C PRO A 272 11.50 4.62 -1.92
N ALA A 273 11.33 4.35 -3.19
CA ALA A 273 11.65 3.08 -3.84
C ALA A 273 11.98 3.33 -5.30
N MET A 274 12.51 2.34 -5.96
CA MET A 274 12.62 2.34 -7.40
C MET A 274 12.34 0.95 -7.96
N SER A 275 11.83 0.88 -9.18
CA SER A 275 11.61 -0.38 -9.88
C SER A 275 12.01 -0.25 -11.35
N TRP A 276 12.45 -1.38 -11.93
CA TRP A 276 12.94 -1.43 -13.30
C TRP A 276 12.60 -2.74 -13.97
N SER A 277 12.55 -2.72 -15.29
CA SER A 277 12.51 -3.88 -16.18
C SER A 277 13.73 -3.88 -17.10
N LEU A 278 13.94 -4.95 -17.87
CA LEU A 278 14.84 -4.89 -19.01
C LEU A 278 14.22 -4.02 -20.12
N LYS A 279 15.04 -3.30 -20.87
CA LYS A 279 14.58 -2.58 -22.06
C LYS A 279 14.10 -3.57 -23.13
N GLU A 280 13.04 -3.23 -23.82
CA GLU A 280 12.51 -4.03 -24.92
C GLU A 280 13.54 -4.16 -26.05
N GLY A 281 13.58 -5.33 -26.68
CA GLY A 281 14.47 -5.62 -27.81
C GLY A 281 15.94 -5.83 -27.44
N ILE A 282 16.30 -5.80 -26.16
CA ILE A 282 17.66 -6.08 -25.70
C ILE A 282 17.73 -7.49 -25.10
N ASP A 283 18.66 -8.30 -25.58
CA ASP A 283 19.03 -9.56 -24.94
C ASP A 283 20.44 -9.45 -24.35
N PRO A 284 20.58 -9.21 -23.03
CA PRO A 284 21.88 -9.10 -22.38
C PRO A 284 22.48 -10.47 -22.00
N GLY A 285 21.90 -11.58 -22.47
CA GLY A 285 22.33 -12.93 -22.12
C GLY A 285 21.81 -13.44 -20.76
N PHE A 286 20.89 -12.70 -20.12
CA PHE A 286 20.21 -13.05 -18.87
C PHE A 286 18.83 -12.39 -18.82
N ASN A 287 17.98 -12.83 -17.89
CA ASN A 287 16.74 -12.12 -17.54
C ASN A 287 16.80 -11.60 -16.08
N LEU A 288 15.70 -10.94 -15.61
CA LEU A 288 15.69 -10.38 -14.25
C LEU A 288 15.64 -11.46 -13.15
N PHE A 289 15.14 -12.66 -13.43
CA PHE A 289 15.17 -13.76 -12.46
C PHE A 289 16.61 -14.26 -12.28
N ASP A 290 17.37 -14.39 -13.37
CA ASP A 290 18.81 -14.73 -13.34
C ASP A 290 19.59 -13.67 -12.56
N LEU A 291 19.29 -12.39 -12.81
CA LEU A 291 19.94 -11.27 -12.10
C LEU A 291 19.60 -11.29 -10.60
N SER A 292 18.33 -11.56 -10.26
CA SER A 292 17.90 -11.69 -8.86
C SER A 292 18.65 -12.79 -8.11
N ASP A 293 18.80 -13.96 -8.75
CA ASP A 293 19.58 -15.06 -8.15
C ASP A 293 21.05 -14.74 -8.06
N ARG A 294 21.62 -14.16 -9.11
CA ARG A 294 23.05 -13.82 -9.11
C ARG A 294 23.42 -12.79 -8.07
N ILE A 295 22.64 -11.73 -7.93
CA ILE A 295 22.93 -10.66 -6.96
C ILE A 295 22.77 -11.13 -5.52
N ARG A 296 22.02 -12.19 -5.27
CA ARG A 296 21.89 -12.84 -3.96
C ARG A 296 23.23 -13.36 -3.45
N SER A 297 24.11 -13.83 -4.33
CA SER A 297 25.48 -14.24 -3.96
C SER A 297 26.34 -13.10 -3.42
N ARG A 298 25.90 -11.84 -3.63
CA ARG A 298 26.53 -10.63 -3.10
C ARG A 298 25.86 -10.13 -1.81
N GLY A 299 24.88 -10.88 -1.27
CA GLY A 299 24.15 -10.53 -0.06
C GLY A 299 22.89 -9.69 -0.27
N TRP A 300 22.51 -9.38 -1.52
CA TRP A 300 21.33 -8.60 -1.82
C TRP A 300 20.12 -9.51 -2.11
N GLN A 301 19.02 -9.28 -1.42
CA GLN A 301 17.75 -9.96 -1.67
C GLN A 301 16.80 -9.02 -2.40
N ILE A 302 16.89 -8.98 -3.72
CA ILE A 302 16.05 -8.16 -4.59
C ILE A 302 15.24 -9.10 -5.47
N ALA A 303 13.96 -9.25 -5.18
CA ALA A 303 13.08 -10.13 -5.93
C ALA A 303 12.81 -9.59 -7.34
N ALA A 304 12.89 -10.46 -8.34
CA ALA A 304 12.25 -10.29 -9.62
C ALA A 304 10.87 -10.94 -9.55
N TYR A 305 9.86 -10.35 -10.19
CA TYR A 305 8.49 -10.89 -10.24
C TYR A 305 7.74 -10.35 -11.45
N SER A 306 6.80 -11.17 -11.94
CA SER A 306 5.86 -10.76 -12.97
C SER A 306 4.79 -9.84 -12.39
N MET A 307 4.34 -8.88 -13.19
CA MET A 307 3.23 -8.00 -12.81
C MET A 307 1.90 -8.78 -12.74
N PRO A 308 0.88 -8.25 -12.07
CA PRO A 308 -0.45 -8.85 -11.97
C PRO A 308 -1.10 -9.17 -13.32
N PRO A 309 -2.27 -9.87 -13.33
CA PRO A 309 -2.99 -10.25 -14.55
C PRO A 309 -3.06 -9.13 -15.60
N ASN A 310 -3.00 -9.51 -16.87
CA ASN A 310 -2.88 -8.73 -18.10
C ASN A 310 -1.51 -8.08 -18.36
N ARG A 311 -0.57 -8.12 -17.42
CA ARG A 311 0.80 -7.64 -17.59
C ARG A 311 1.84 -8.60 -17.03
N GLN A 312 1.56 -9.90 -17.01
CA GLN A 312 2.54 -10.93 -16.63
C GLN A 312 3.77 -10.98 -17.54
N ASP A 313 3.64 -10.39 -18.74
CA ASP A 313 4.75 -10.15 -19.68
C ASP A 313 5.81 -9.20 -19.12
N LEU A 314 5.41 -8.27 -18.26
CA LEU A 314 6.30 -7.31 -17.63
C LEU A 314 6.87 -7.88 -16.33
N VAL A 315 8.14 -8.30 -16.40
CA VAL A 315 8.91 -8.69 -15.21
C VAL A 315 9.65 -7.46 -14.68
N ILE A 316 9.58 -7.23 -13.38
CA ILE A 316 10.27 -6.11 -12.73
C ILE A 316 11.11 -6.57 -11.54
N MET A 317 12.14 -5.81 -11.21
CA MET A 317 12.81 -5.83 -9.91
C MET A 317 12.53 -4.52 -9.17
N ARG A 318 12.49 -4.57 -7.83
CA ARG A 318 12.15 -3.42 -7.01
C ARG A 318 13.04 -3.34 -5.78
N VAL A 319 13.54 -2.14 -5.50
CA VAL A 319 14.26 -1.80 -4.27
C VAL A 319 13.44 -0.81 -3.45
N MET A 320 13.16 -1.19 -2.20
CA MET A 320 12.54 -0.33 -1.20
C MET A 320 13.63 0.32 -0.35
N VAL A 321 13.71 1.64 -0.38
CA VAL A 321 14.66 2.38 0.45
C VAL A 321 14.00 2.71 1.79
N ARG A 322 14.61 2.21 2.86
CA ARG A 322 14.13 2.41 4.23
C ARG A 322 15.23 3.06 5.06
N HIS A 323 14.85 3.57 6.22
CA HIS A 323 15.79 4.04 7.23
C HIS A 323 16.93 3.03 7.44
N GLY A 324 18.17 3.52 7.34
CA GLY A 324 19.39 2.70 7.42
C GLY A 324 19.98 2.27 6.07
N PHE A 325 19.24 2.40 4.95
CA PHE A 325 19.82 2.20 3.62
C PHE A 325 20.48 3.51 3.16
N SER A 326 21.80 3.58 3.36
CA SER A 326 22.60 4.78 3.08
C SER A 326 22.97 4.91 1.60
N ARG A 327 23.51 6.09 1.24
CA ARG A 327 24.09 6.34 -0.07
C ARG A 327 25.24 5.39 -0.40
N ASP A 328 26.05 5.04 0.60
CA ASP A 328 27.15 4.08 0.42
C ASP A 328 26.65 2.68 0.10
N LEU A 329 25.56 2.24 0.75
CA LEU A 329 24.91 0.99 0.40
C LEU A 329 24.31 1.02 -1.01
N ALA A 330 23.75 2.16 -1.44
CA ALA A 330 23.28 2.34 -2.81
C ALA A 330 24.42 2.22 -3.83
N ASN A 331 25.57 2.84 -3.56
CA ASN A 331 26.77 2.72 -4.41
C ASN A 331 27.25 1.27 -4.48
N LEU A 332 27.32 0.59 -3.34
CA LEU A 332 27.72 -0.82 -3.28
C LEU A 332 26.77 -1.71 -4.10
N LEU A 333 25.47 -1.47 -4.02
CA LEU A 333 24.47 -2.18 -4.83
C LEU A 333 24.70 -1.96 -6.33
N VAL A 334 24.93 -0.72 -6.75
CA VAL A 334 25.20 -0.39 -8.16
C VAL A 334 26.47 -1.08 -8.65
N ASP A 335 27.53 -1.10 -7.84
CA ASP A 335 28.77 -1.79 -8.19
C ASP A 335 28.58 -3.31 -8.26
N ASP A 336 27.79 -3.89 -7.39
CA ASP A 336 27.48 -5.32 -7.44
C ASP A 336 26.59 -5.67 -8.65
N LEU A 337 25.66 -4.80 -9.05
CA LEU A 337 24.93 -4.94 -10.32
C LEU A 337 25.87 -4.93 -11.52
N LYS A 338 26.82 -3.98 -11.60
CA LYS A 338 27.86 -3.96 -12.66
C LYS A 338 28.67 -5.24 -12.71
N ARG A 339 29.06 -5.77 -11.55
CA ARG A 339 29.79 -7.05 -11.46
C ARG A 339 28.94 -8.24 -11.94
N CYS A 340 27.65 -8.26 -11.62
CA CYS A 340 26.74 -9.29 -12.13
C CYS A 340 26.59 -9.20 -13.66
N MET A 341 26.43 -8.01 -14.21
CA MET A 341 26.34 -7.77 -15.65
C MET A 341 27.61 -8.24 -16.36
N ALA A 342 28.80 -7.83 -15.89
CA ALA A 342 30.09 -8.26 -16.43
C ALA A 342 30.32 -9.79 -16.33
N TYR A 343 29.71 -10.43 -15.34
CA TYR A 343 29.72 -11.90 -15.27
C TYR A 343 28.89 -12.53 -16.39
N PHE A 344 27.69 -12.03 -16.63
CA PHE A 344 26.79 -12.56 -17.67
C PHE A 344 27.32 -12.31 -19.08
N GLU A 345 28.03 -11.20 -19.32
CA GLU A 345 28.73 -10.96 -20.59
C GLU A 345 29.72 -12.07 -20.93
N LYS A 346 30.42 -12.62 -19.93
CA LYS A 346 31.38 -13.71 -20.08
C LYS A 346 30.75 -15.09 -20.00
N ASN A 347 29.60 -15.20 -19.36
CA ASN A 347 28.91 -16.44 -19.08
C ASN A 347 27.41 -16.27 -19.35
N PRO A 348 26.99 -16.14 -20.62
CA PRO A 348 25.59 -15.99 -20.97
C PRO A 348 24.80 -17.23 -20.52
N VAL A 349 23.58 -16.99 -20.03
CA VAL A 349 22.71 -18.05 -19.52
C VAL A 349 22.11 -18.81 -20.69
N SER A 350 22.38 -20.11 -20.80
CA SER A 350 21.84 -20.97 -21.85
C SER A 350 20.35 -21.28 -21.66
N HIS A 351 19.88 -21.33 -20.43
CA HIS A 351 18.49 -21.51 -20.06
C HIS A 351 18.10 -20.41 -19.05
N LYS A 352 17.33 -19.42 -19.51
CA LYS A 352 16.91 -18.29 -18.66
C LYS A 352 15.88 -18.79 -17.64
N ALA A 353 16.10 -18.43 -16.37
CA ALA A 353 15.23 -18.82 -15.27
C ALA A 353 13.80 -18.30 -15.45
N THR A 354 12.84 -19.11 -15.04
CA THR A 354 11.43 -18.72 -14.92
C THR A 354 11.13 -18.23 -13.51
N GLU A 355 9.99 -17.59 -13.30
CA GLU A 355 9.53 -17.17 -11.96
C GLU A 355 9.44 -18.35 -10.98
N ALA A 356 9.02 -19.52 -11.48
CA ALA A 356 8.90 -20.74 -10.67
C ALA A 356 10.26 -21.33 -10.26
N GLU A 357 11.29 -21.10 -11.05
CA GLU A 357 12.68 -21.56 -10.81
C GLU A 357 13.49 -20.54 -10.01
N SER A 358 13.14 -19.25 -10.07
CA SER A 358 13.83 -18.26 -9.27
C SER A 358 13.58 -18.54 -7.79
N GLY A 359 14.66 -18.53 -6.99
CA GLY A 359 14.69 -18.97 -5.59
C GLY A 359 13.80 -18.17 -4.64
N GLY A 360 12.50 -18.08 -4.95
CA GLY A 360 11.47 -17.57 -4.06
C GLY A 360 11.30 -18.47 -2.84
N TYR A 361 11.02 -17.89 -1.67
CA TYR A 361 10.55 -18.67 -0.52
C TYR A 361 9.28 -19.41 -0.91
N LYS A 362 9.37 -20.71 -1.13
CA LYS A 362 8.21 -21.58 -1.17
C LYS A 362 7.76 -21.75 0.28
N HIS A 363 6.78 -20.99 0.71
CA HIS A 363 6.01 -21.37 1.88
C HIS A 363 5.19 -22.62 1.50
N SER A 364 5.67 -23.77 1.92
CA SER A 364 4.90 -25.03 1.95
C SER A 364 3.74 -24.89 2.89
#